data_62efe5a4d580a6b6bd8cb4e9bc6a2934
#
_entry.id   62efe5a4d580a6b6bd8cb4e9bc6a2934
#
_cell.length_a   1.000
_cell.length_b   1.000
_cell.length_c   1.000
_cell.angle_alpha   90.00
_cell.angle_beta   90.00
_cell.angle_gamma   90.00
#
_symmetry.space_group_name_H-M   'P 1'
#
loop_
_entity.id
_entity.type
_entity.pdbx_description
1 polymer ?
#
loop_
_entity_poly.entity_id
_entity_poly.type
_entity_poly.pdbx_seq_one_letter_code
_entity_poly.pdbx_strand_id
1 'polypeptide(L)'
;VALAAFMRDNARMTTVRSLAAAGRAERPARVAMLSIHTSPLDQPGTGDAGGMNVYVVETARRLAAAGTEVEIFTRGTSSQLPPTVELAPGVLVRHITAGPYGGLVKNDLPGQLCAVTAGVMRVEASRKEGWYDLIHSHYWLSGQVGWLASERWRVPLVHSMHTMAKVKNAELAEGDTPEPSIRIIGEEQVVQAASRLTANTTAEAQQLIQMYGAQADHVDVIHPGVDLDTFTPEGRTESRSRMGFDEREIVILFVGRIQPLKAPDIVVRAVAQFVEDRPEMRNRVRVAICGGPSGTGLDHPDSLVELAEDLGIRDRVDFRSPTSRTDLADLYRAADVTVVPSYSESFGLVAIESQACGTPVIASAVGGLPTAVGDGGILIDGHDPRDFARAIEQVTTHDGLRAELSRKAAQHALAFGWEATTSGLLDTYRAALMQENESPIAVTP
;
A
#
# COMPACT_ATOMS: atom_id res chain seq x y z
N VAL A 1 3.06 -58.83 16.10
CA VAL A 1 3.99 -58.47 15.01
C VAL A 1 3.42 -57.26 14.27
N ALA A 2 2.14 -57.20 13.89
CA ALA A 2 1.52 -56.13 13.14
C ALA A 2 1.51 -54.77 13.90
N LEU A 3 1.26 -54.78 15.22
CA LEU A 3 1.24 -53.56 16.06
C LEU A 3 2.63 -52.93 16.22
N ALA A 4 3.69 -53.74 16.26
CA ALA A 4 5.06 -53.26 16.35
C ALA A 4 5.59 -52.70 15.00
N ALA A 5 5.05 -53.16 13.87
CA ALA A 5 5.34 -52.59 12.56
C ALA A 5 4.63 -51.22 12.38
N PHE A 6 3.36 -51.12 12.78
CA PHE A 6 2.60 -49.86 12.77
C PHE A 6 3.22 -48.78 13.67
N MET A 7 3.70 -49.13 14.86
CA MET A 7 4.40 -48.20 15.76
C MET A 7 5.75 -47.76 15.21
N ARG A 8 6.50 -48.60 14.49
CA ARG A 8 7.76 -48.23 13.82
C ARG A 8 7.55 -47.34 12.61
N ASP A 9 6.49 -47.54 11.84
CA ASP A 9 6.15 -46.65 10.71
C ASP A 9 5.68 -45.28 11.18
N ASN A 10 4.87 -45.24 12.25
CA ASN A 10 4.49 -43.96 12.87
C ASN A 10 5.71 -43.20 13.46
N ALA A 11 6.64 -43.89 14.13
CA ALA A 11 7.86 -43.29 14.65
C ALA A 11 8.77 -42.78 13.51
N ARG A 12 8.89 -43.52 12.39
CA ARG A 12 9.63 -43.06 11.21
C ARG A 12 8.96 -41.86 10.53
N MET A 13 7.62 -41.86 10.37
CA MET A 13 6.88 -40.72 9.85
C MET A 13 7.00 -39.48 10.74
N THR A 14 6.98 -39.63 12.07
CA THR A 14 7.19 -38.54 13.03
C THR A 14 8.63 -37.98 12.94
N THR A 15 9.64 -38.85 12.79
CA THR A 15 11.04 -38.42 12.65
C THR A 15 11.31 -37.75 11.31
N VAL A 16 10.72 -38.19 10.21
CA VAL A 16 10.84 -37.56 8.88
C VAL A 16 10.08 -36.24 8.87
N ARG A 17 8.92 -36.12 9.52
CA ARG A 17 8.22 -34.86 9.74
C ARG A 17 9.03 -33.89 10.56
N SER A 18 9.70 -34.32 11.66
CA SER A 18 10.55 -33.49 12.50
C SER A 18 11.78 -32.95 11.74
N LEU A 19 12.41 -33.77 10.89
CA LEU A 19 13.56 -33.34 10.08
C LEU A 19 13.15 -32.41 8.92
N ALA A 20 11.97 -32.64 8.32
CA ALA A 20 11.40 -31.76 7.32
C ALA A 20 10.94 -30.42 7.93
N ALA A 21 10.43 -30.42 9.17
CA ALA A 21 10.07 -29.22 9.93
C ALA A 21 11.29 -28.42 10.38
N ALA A 22 12.38 -29.07 10.77
CA ALA A 22 13.62 -28.40 11.17
C ALA A 22 14.30 -27.64 10.00
N GLY A 23 14.16 -28.11 8.77
CA GLY A 23 14.65 -27.41 7.57
C GLY A 23 13.73 -26.27 7.07
N ARG A 24 12.46 -26.24 7.51
CA ARG A 24 11.48 -25.17 7.22
C ARG A 24 11.58 -23.97 8.14
N ALA A 25 12.37 -24.04 9.21
CA ALA A 25 12.39 -23.07 10.31
C ALA A 25 13.03 -21.71 9.95
N GLU A 26 13.74 -21.58 8.84
CA GLU A 26 14.47 -20.33 8.54
C GLU A 26 13.78 -19.44 7.51
N ARG A 27 13.04 -20.00 6.53
CA ARG A 27 12.34 -19.22 5.48
C ARG A 27 11.24 -20.06 4.82
N PRO A 28 10.05 -19.50 4.53
CA PRO A 28 9.03 -20.22 3.77
C PRO A 28 9.51 -20.47 2.33
N ALA A 29 9.29 -21.68 1.84
CA ALA A 29 9.54 -22.00 0.42
C ALA A 29 8.43 -21.41 -0.47
N ARG A 30 7.17 -21.43 0.03
CA ARG A 30 5.98 -20.94 -0.69
C ARG A 30 5.04 -20.16 0.21
N VAL A 31 4.69 -18.97 -0.26
CA VAL A 31 3.71 -18.07 0.39
C VAL A 31 2.46 -17.95 -0.47
N ALA A 32 1.29 -18.20 0.13
CA ALA A 32 0.01 -17.82 -0.43
C ALA A 32 -0.27 -16.36 -0.05
N MET A 33 -0.16 -15.44 -1.00
CA MET A 33 -0.45 -14.03 -0.78
C MET A 33 -1.89 -13.73 -1.21
N LEU A 34 -2.68 -13.04 -0.37
CA LEU A 34 -4.08 -12.76 -0.67
C LEU A 34 -4.31 -11.26 -0.88
N SER A 35 -4.78 -10.89 -2.08
CA SER A 35 -5.18 -9.52 -2.46
C SER A 35 -6.52 -9.57 -3.20
N ILE A 36 -7.62 -9.75 -2.46
CA ILE A 36 -8.91 -10.19 -3.03
C ILE A 36 -9.67 -9.06 -3.70
N HIS A 37 -9.71 -7.85 -3.11
CA HIS A 37 -10.57 -6.76 -3.57
C HIS A 37 -9.99 -5.93 -4.71
N THR A 38 -8.69 -6.02 -4.93
CA THR A 38 -7.98 -5.35 -6.03
C THR A 38 -6.89 -6.25 -6.57
N SER A 39 -6.77 -6.31 -7.88
CA SER A 39 -5.77 -7.16 -8.55
C SER A 39 -4.39 -6.49 -8.52
N PRO A 40 -3.30 -7.24 -8.21
CA PRO A 40 -1.94 -6.71 -8.34
C PRO A 40 -1.57 -6.35 -9.80
N LEU A 41 -2.38 -6.76 -10.77
CA LEU A 41 -2.19 -6.44 -12.19
C LEU A 41 -2.88 -5.12 -12.60
N ASP A 42 -3.71 -4.54 -11.73
CA ASP A 42 -4.39 -3.27 -12.02
C ASP A 42 -3.41 -2.09 -11.92
N GLN A 43 -3.62 -1.08 -12.77
CA GLN A 43 -2.81 0.13 -12.77
C GLN A 43 -3.04 0.93 -11.48
N PRO A 44 -2.02 1.19 -10.65
CA PRO A 44 -2.16 2.06 -9.49
C PRO A 44 -2.68 3.46 -9.87
N GLY A 45 -3.57 4.00 -9.05
CA GLY A 45 -4.25 5.27 -9.33
C GLY A 45 -5.57 5.14 -10.09
N THR A 46 -6.02 3.92 -10.40
CA THR A 46 -7.32 3.64 -11.04
C THR A 46 -8.21 2.82 -10.09
N GLY A 47 -9.49 3.16 -10.01
CA GLY A 47 -10.45 2.45 -9.17
C GLY A 47 -9.95 2.30 -7.72
N ASP A 48 -9.93 1.07 -7.20
CA ASP A 48 -9.40 0.74 -5.87
C ASP A 48 -7.88 0.48 -5.86
N ALA A 49 -7.23 0.39 -7.03
CA ALA A 49 -5.80 0.14 -7.12
C ALA A 49 -4.97 1.35 -6.68
N GLY A 50 -4.02 1.13 -5.79
CA GLY A 50 -3.20 2.18 -5.20
C GLY A 50 -1.91 1.67 -4.56
N GLY A 51 -1.48 2.30 -3.47
CA GLY A 51 -0.24 1.94 -2.77
C GLY A 51 -0.17 0.48 -2.33
N MET A 52 -1.30 -0.13 -1.94
CA MET A 52 -1.35 -1.55 -1.60
C MET A 52 -0.97 -2.44 -2.80
N ASN A 53 -1.43 -2.11 -4.02
CA ASN A 53 -1.05 -2.88 -5.22
C ASN A 53 0.45 -2.80 -5.48
N VAL A 54 1.05 -1.61 -5.33
CA VAL A 54 2.51 -1.42 -5.41
C VAL A 54 3.21 -2.28 -4.37
N TYR A 55 2.76 -2.21 -3.11
CA TYR A 55 3.33 -3.00 -2.00
C TYR A 55 3.29 -4.51 -2.30
N VAL A 56 2.14 -5.04 -2.70
CA VAL A 56 1.96 -6.47 -3.02
C VAL A 56 2.88 -6.91 -4.15
N VAL A 57 2.95 -6.15 -5.23
CA VAL A 57 3.81 -6.46 -6.39
C VAL A 57 5.29 -6.43 -6.02
N GLU A 58 5.73 -5.38 -5.36
CA GLU A 58 7.14 -5.17 -5.05
C GLU A 58 7.66 -6.17 -4.01
N THR A 59 6.85 -6.47 -2.99
CA THR A 59 7.22 -7.47 -2.00
C THR A 59 7.21 -8.89 -2.58
N ALA A 60 6.21 -9.24 -3.40
CA ALA A 60 6.15 -10.55 -4.05
C ALA A 60 7.36 -10.82 -4.95
N ARG A 61 7.75 -9.85 -5.78
CA ARG A 61 8.93 -9.95 -6.66
C ARG A 61 10.22 -10.17 -5.88
N ARG A 62 10.41 -9.41 -4.79
CA ARG A 62 11.64 -9.50 -3.98
C ARG A 62 11.69 -10.75 -3.11
N LEU A 63 10.55 -11.19 -2.59
CA LEU A 63 10.46 -12.49 -1.91
C LEU A 63 10.84 -13.62 -2.87
N ALA A 64 10.35 -13.58 -4.12
CA ALA A 64 10.72 -14.56 -5.14
C ALA A 64 12.21 -14.47 -5.50
N ALA A 65 12.76 -13.27 -5.69
CA ALA A 65 14.19 -13.08 -5.90
C ALA A 65 15.04 -13.58 -4.70
N ALA A 66 14.51 -13.48 -3.48
CA ALA A 66 15.13 -14.07 -2.28
C ALA A 66 14.91 -15.59 -2.17
N GLY A 67 14.20 -16.24 -3.11
CA GLY A 67 13.99 -17.69 -3.19
C GLY A 67 12.75 -18.22 -2.48
N THR A 68 11.74 -17.36 -2.20
CA THR A 68 10.42 -17.74 -1.71
C THR A 68 9.41 -17.62 -2.85
N GLU A 69 8.88 -18.72 -3.36
CA GLU A 69 7.82 -18.69 -4.37
C GLU A 69 6.56 -18.01 -3.81
N VAL A 70 5.94 -17.14 -4.60
CA VAL A 70 4.73 -16.41 -4.19
C VAL A 70 3.60 -16.68 -5.17
N GLU A 71 2.45 -17.12 -4.66
CA GLU A 71 1.21 -17.23 -5.42
C GLU A 71 0.20 -16.22 -4.88
N ILE A 72 -0.14 -15.19 -5.69
CA ILE A 72 -1.04 -14.11 -5.30
C ILE A 72 -2.45 -14.47 -5.74
N PHE A 73 -3.37 -14.61 -4.81
CA PHE A 73 -4.78 -14.86 -5.08
C PHE A 73 -5.55 -13.56 -5.15
N THR A 74 -6.29 -13.35 -6.22
CA THR A 74 -7.17 -12.19 -6.41
C THR A 74 -8.49 -12.61 -7.04
N ARG A 75 -9.55 -11.82 -6.86
CA ARG A 75 -10.84 -12.10 -7.51
C ARG A 75 -10.76 -11.77 -9.01
N GLY A 76 -11.21 -12.69 -9.84
CA GLY A 76 -11.39 -12.44 -11.26
C GLY A 76 -12.55 -11.47 -11.53
N THR A 77 -12.29 -10.39 -12.24
CA THR A 77 -13.27 -9.34 -12.58
C THR A 77 -13.80 -9.45 -14.02
N SER A 78 -13.30 -10.41 -14.80
CA SER A 78 -13.74 -10.69 -16.17
C SER A 78 -13.59 -12.17 -16.48
N SER A 79 -14.51 -12.72 -17.28
CA SER A 79 -14.42 -14.09 -17.80
C SER A 79 -13.29 -14.25 -18.84
N GLN A 80 -12.72 -13.17 -19.33
CA GLN A 80 -11.62 -13.16 -20.28
C GLN A 80 -10.24 -13.24 -19.60
N LEU A 81 -10.18 -13.04 -18.27
CA LEU A 81 -8.92 -13.15 -17.56
C LEU A 81 -8.45 -14.61 -17.53
N PRO A 82 -7.18 -14.88 -17.83
CA PRO A 82 -6.62 -16.23 -17.69
C PRO A 82 -6.67 -16.67 -16.22
N PRO A 83 -6.81 -17.96 -15.93
CA PRO A 83 -6.82 -18.47 -14.56
C PRO A 83 -5.57 -18.10 -13.76
N THR A 84 -4.42 -18.00 -14.45
CA THR A 84 -3.11 -17.63 -13.87
C THR A 84 -2.33 -16.74 -14.81
N VAL A 85 -1.58 -15.80 -14.22
CA VAL A 85 -0.61 -14.93 -14.92
C VAL A 85 0.71 -14.99 -14.17
N GLU A 86 1.80 -15.22 -14.87
CA GLU A 86 3.14 -15.02 -14.30
C GLU A 86 3.46 -13.54 -14.27
N LEU A 87 3.60 -12.97 -13.08
CA LEU A 87 3.91 -11.56 -12.86
C LEU A 87 5.44 -11.32 -12.95
N ALA A 88 6.21 -12.27 -12.47
CA ALA A 88 7.66 -12.30 -12.49
C ALA A 88 8.13 -13.75 -12.24
N PRO A 89 9.40 -14.10 -12.51
CA PRO A 89 9.93 -15.40 -12.13
C PRO A 89 9.67 -15.73 -10.66
N GLY A 90 8.97 -16.84 -10.41
CA GLY A 90 8.57 -17.26 -9.05
C GLY A 90 7.37 -16.52 -8.45
N VAL A 91 6.69 -15.67 -9.19
CA VAL A 91 5.46 -14.97 -8.77
C VAL A 91 4.31 -15.26 -9.72
N LEU A 92 3.27 -15.95 -9.24
CA LEU A 92 2.04 -16.23 -9.98
C LEU A 92 0.89 -15.40 -9.42
N VAL A 93 0.08 -14.81 -10.30
CA VAL A 93 -1.23 -14.24 -9.94
C VAL A 93 -2.31 -15.23 -10.36
N ARG A 94 -3.17 -15.59 -9.41
CA ARG A 94 -4.27 -16.51 -9.64
C ARG A 94 -5.62 -15.81 -9.50
N HIS A 95 -6.42 -15.85 -10.54
CA HIS A 95 -7.77 -15.32 -10.55
C HIS A 95 -8.76 -16.34 -9.98
N ILE A 96 -9.45 -15.94 -8.90
CA ILE A 96 -10.51 -16.73 -8.27
C ILE A 96 -11.86 -16.23 -8.77
N THR A 97 -12.64 -17.12 -9.36
CA THR A 97 -14.02 -16.81 -9.76
C THR A 97 -14.92 -16.85 -8.52
N ALA A 98 -15.48 -15.70 -8.18
CA ALA A 98 -16.40 -15.54 -7.05
C ALA A 98 -17.41 -14.42 -7.34
N GLY A 99 -18.69 -14.76 -7.37
CA GLY A 99 -19.78 -13.86 -7.72
C GLY A 99 -19.75 -13.43 -9.20
N PRO A 100 -20.54 -12.42 -9.55
CA PRO A 100 -20.55 -11.87 -10.90
C PRO A 100 -19.21 -11.18 -11.22
N TYR A 101 -18.80 -11.23 -12.48
CA TYR A 101 -17.54 -10.60 -12.90
C TYR A 101 -17.60 -9.08 -12.82
N GLY A 102 -18.69 -8.45 -13.25
CA GLY A 102 -18.88 -7.01 -13.20
C GLY A 102 -19.97 -6.57 -12.22
N GLY A 103 -20.04 -5.25 -11.93
CA GLY A 103 -21.09 -4.64 -11.13
C GLY A 103 -20.98 -4.80 -9.61
N LEU A 104 -19.95 -5.46 -9.09
CA LEU A 104 -19.67 -5.52 -7.64
C LEU A 104 -18.80 -4.34 -7.24
N VAL A 105 -19.30 -3.52 -6.34
CA VAL A 105 -18.49 -2.52 -5.64
C VAL A 105 -17.83 -3.16 -4.40
N LYS A 106 -16.81 -2.52 -3.89
CA LYS A 106 -16.01 -3.04 -2.75
C LYS A 106 -16.87 -3.39 -1.53
N ASN A 107 -17.92 -2.62 -1.27
CA ASN A 107 -18.82 -2.85 -0.12
C ASN A 107 -19.74 -4.08 -0.29
N ASP A 108 -19.86 -4.65 -1.49
CA ASP A 108 -20.63 -5.87 -1.76
C ASP A 108 -19.76 -7.15 -1.63
N LEU A 109 -18.44 -6.98 -1.63
CA LEU A 109 -17.50 -8.11 -1.58
C LEU A 109 -17.62 -8.99 -0.32
N PRO A 110 -18.00 -8.49 0.87
CA PRO A 110 -18.24 -9.37 2.02
C PRO A 110 -19.21 -10.51 1.72
N GLY A 111 -20.22 -10.28 0.89
CA GLY A 111 -21.17 -11.32 0.45
C GLY A 111 -20.56 -12.41 -0.45
N GLN A 112 -19.35 -12.21 -0.96
CA GLN A 112 -18.67 -13.15 -1.85
C GLN A 112 -17.54 -13.92 -1.17
N LEU A 113 -17.20 -13.62 0.09
CA LEU A 113 -16.03 -14.20 0.75
C LEU A 113 -16.09 -15.74 0.86
N CYS A 114 -17.28 -16.33 1.07
CA CYS A 114 -17.42 -17.78 1.05
C CYS A 114 -17.01 -18.40 -0.29
N ALA A 115 -17.43 -17.80 -1.39
CA ALA A 115 -17.08 -18.26 -2.73
C ALA A 115 -15.59 -18.09 -3.03
N VAL A 116 -14.99 -16.97 -2.60
CA VAL A 116 -13.55 -16.73 -2.69
C VAL A 116 -12.77 -17.76 -1.90
N THR A 117 -13.15 -17.97 -0.64
CA THR A 117 -12.50 -18.96 0.26
C THR A 117 -12.54 -20.35 -0.36
N ALA A 118 -13.71 -20.78 -0.85
CA ALA A 118 -13.86 -22.07 -1.52
C ALA A 118 -12.96 -22.18 -2.77
N GLY A 119 -12.79 -21.10 -3.51
CA GLY A 119 -11.90 -21.02 -4.67
C GLY A 119 -10.43 -21.18 -4.27
N VAL A 120 -9.98 -20.46 -3.26
CA VAL A 120 -8.61 -20.52 -2.72
C VAL A 120 -8.31 -21.92 -2.19
N MET A 121 -9.21 -22.50 -1.38
CA MET A 121 -9.06 -23.86 -0.84
C MET A 121 -9.03 -24.93 -1.92
N ARG A 122 -9.80 -24.76 -3.01
CA ARG A 122 -9.80 -25.70 -4.13
C ARG A 122 -8.45 -25.73 -4.85
N VAL A 123 -7.78 -24.59 -4.94
CA VAL A 123 -6.45 -24.53 -5.54
C VAL A 123 -5.44 -25.32 -4.71
N GLU A 124 -5.41 -25.14 -3.39
CA GLU A 124 -4.50 -25.88 -2.52
C GLU A 124 -4.84 -27.39 -2.53
N ALA A 125 -6.12 -27.74 -2.45
CA ALA A 125 -6.56 -29.14 -2.50
C ALA A 125 -6.16 -29.89 -3.80
N SER A 126 -5.82 -29.17 -4.87
CA SER A 126 -5.26 -29.74 -6.10
C SER A 126 -3.75 -29.98 -6.03
N ARG A 127 -3.10 -29.58 -4.96
CA ARG A 127 -1.67 -29.68 -4.71
C ARG A 127 -1.34 -30.81 -3.72
N LYS A 128 -0.05 -31.00 -3.47
CA LYS A 128 0.39 -31.88 -2.37
C LYS A 128 0.06 -31.22 -1.03
N GLU A 129 -0.32 -32.02 -0.04
CA GLU A 129 -0.53 -31.57 1.33
C GLU A 129 0.68 -30.75 1.83
N GLY A 130 0.40 -29.60 2.47
CA GLY A 130 1.45 -28.67 2.93
C GLY A 130 2.15 -27.96 1.78
N TRP A 131 1.41 -27.62 0.72
CA TRP A 131 1.98 -26.89 -0.43
C TRP A 131 2.45 -25.49 -0.06
N TYR A 132 1.65 -24.73 0.71
CA TYR A 132 2.05 -23.45 1.24
C TYR A 132 2.58 -23.59 2.66
N ASP A 133 3.61 -22.81 2.99
CA ASP A 133 4.19 -22.77 4.33
C ASP A 133 3.58 -21.67 5.18
N LEU A 134 3.02 -20.63 4.53
CA LEU A 134 2.52 -19.42 5.17
C LEU A 134 1.50 -18.71 4.28
N ILE A 135 0.54 -18.02 4.91
CA ILE A 135 -0.38 -17.10 4.25
C ILE A 135 0.00 -15.67 4.64
N HIS A 136 0.11 -14.75 3.65
CA HIS A 136 0.19 -13.32 3.86
C HIS A 136 -1.00 -12.62 3.23
N SER A 137 -1.90 -12.07 4.03
CA SER A 137 -3.12 -11.42 3.56
C SER A 137 -3.04 -9.90 3.66
N HIS A 138 -3.60 -9.22 2.67
CA HIS A 138 -3.59 -7.77 2.53
C HIS A 138 -5.02 -7.23 2.53
N TYR A 139 -5.32 -6.33 3.47
CA TYR A 139 -6.64 -5.77 3.70
C TYR A 139 -7.63 -6.78 4.32
N TRP A 140 -8.58 -6.31 5.11
CA TRP A 140 -9.46 -7.13 5.94
C TRP A 140 -10.23 -8.22 5.20
N LEU A 141 -10.71 -7.97 3.95
CA LEU A 141 -11.41 -8.98 3.14
C LEU A 141 -10.51 -10.18 2.85
N SER A 142 -9.26 -9.91 2.52
CA SER A 142 -8.25 -10.97 2.32
C SER A 142 -7.90 -11.65 3.65
N GLY A 143 -7.90 -10.89 4.74
CA GLY A 143 -7.69 -11.41 6.09
C GLY A 143 -8.73 -12.44 6.50
N GLN A 144 -10.00 -12.18 6.21
CA GLN A 144 -11.11 -13.14 6.47
C GLN A 144 -10.93 -14.46 5.69
N VAL A 145 -10.53 -14.37 4.42
CA VAL A 145 -10.21 -15.57 3.62
C VAL A 145 -8.97 -16.27 4.15
N GLY A 146 -7.93 -15.48 4.48
CA GLY A 146 -6.66 -15.97 5.01
C GLY A 146 -6.82 -16.71 6.33
N TRP A 147 -7.64 -16.21 7.24
CA TRP A 147 -7.97 -16.85 8.51
C TRP A 147 -8.54 -18.27 8.28
N LEU A 148 -9.60 -18.41 7.49
CA LEU A 148 -10.21 -19.71 7.22
C LEU A 148 -9.24 -20.68 6.51
N ALA A 149 -8.42 -20.17 5.60
CA ALA A 149 -7.39 -20.96 4.91
C ALA A 149 -6.27 -21.39 5.86
N SER A 150 -5.81 -20.51 6.74
CA SER A 150 -4.80 -20.78 7.77
C SER A 150 -5.21 -21.93 8.69
N GLU A 151 -6.43 -21.88 9.23
CA GLU A 151 -6.97 -22.95 10.04
C GLU A 151 -7.03 -24.29 9.29
N ARG A 152 -7.48 -24.26 8.03
CA ARG A 152 -7.62 -25.49 7.21
C ARG A 152 -6.28 -26.09 6.82
N TRP A 153 -5.30 -25.27 6.45
CA TRP A 153 -3.98 -25.71 5.98
C TRP A 153 -3.00 -25.90 7.14
N ARG A 154 -3.32 -25.40 8.32
CA ARG A 154 -2.46 -25.42 9.52
C ARG A 154 -1.12 -24.74 9.22
N VAL A 155 -1.20 -23.52 8.73
CA VAL A 155 -0.06 -22.64 8.45
C VAL A 155 -0.31 -21.27 9.07
N PRO A 156 0.73 -20.55 9.50
CA PRO A 156 0.55 -19.24 10.11
C PRO A 156 -0.04 -18.22 9.13
N LEU A 157 -0.82 -17.30 9.68
CA LEU A 157 -1.37 -16.13 8.99
C LEU A 157 -0.58 -14.90 9.40
N VAL A 158 0.11 -14.27 8.44
CA VAL A 158 0.62 -12.91 8.55
C VAL A 158 -0.38 -11.97 7.88
N HIS A 159 -0.67 -10.82 8.49
CA HIS A 159 -1.64 -9.89 7.96
C HIS A 159 -1.14 -8.44 7.96
N SER A 160 -1.36 -7.73 6.83
CA SER A 160 -1.15 -6.29 6.65
C SER A 160 -2.49 -5.60 6.46
N MET A 161 -2.84 -4.65 7.34
CA MET A 161 -4.14 -3.96 7.29
C MET A 161 -4.24 -3.01 6.09
N HIS A 162 -3.17 -2.30 5.76
CA HIS A 162 -3.08 -1.20 4.79
C HIS A 162 -3.95 0.02 5.10
N THR A 163 -5.15 -0.18 5.62
CA THR A 163 -6.04 0.87 6.14
C THR A 163 -6.93 0.26 7.21
N MET A 164 -7.31 1.04 8.21
CA MET A 164 -8.12 0.62 9.33
C MET A 164 -9.39 1.46 9.45
N ALA A 165 -10.54 0.81 9.58
CA ALA A 165 -11.85 1.48 9.63
C ALA A 165 -11.99 2.42 10.82
N LYS A 166 -11.56 1.99 12.02
CA LYS A 166 -11.65 2.84 13.22
C LYS A 166 -10.80 4.10 13.09
N VAL A 167 -9.62 4.01 12.48
CA VAL A 167 -8.73 5.16 12.23
C VAL A 167 -9.38 6.10 11.22
N LYS A 168 -9.86 5.58 10.08
CA LYS A 168 -10.55 6.39 9.07
C LYS A 168 -11.79 7.08 9.63
N ASN A 169 -12.57 6.39 10.46
CA ASN A 169 -13.78 6.95 11.06
C ASN A 169 -13.48 8.03 12.10
N ALA A 170 -12.29 8.04 12.68
CA ALA A 170 -11.84 9.11 13.59
C ALA A 170 -11.35 10.37 12.84
N GLU A 171 -10.98 10.24 11.56
CA GLU A 171 -10.35 11.27 10.73
C GLU A 171 -11.09 11.44 9.39
N LEU A 172 -12.44 11.48 9.43
CA LEU A 172 -13.25 11.63 8.20
C LEU A 172 -13.00 12.97 7.54
N ALA A 173 -12.79 12.95 6.22
CA ALA A 173 -12.82 14.15 5.39
C ALA A 173 -14.26 14.69 5.26
N GLU A 174 -14.41 15.99 4.98
CA GLU A 174 -15.70 16.57 4.66
C GLU A 174 -16.28 15.89 3.40
N GLY A 175 -17.52 15.41 3.50
CA GLY A 175 -18.21 14.68 2.44
C GLY A 175 -17.93 13.16 2.39
N ASP A 176 -17.02 12.62 3.22
CA ASP A 176 -16.83 11.18 3.33
C ASP A 176 -17.88 10.54 4.26
N THR A 177 -18.17 9.26 3.99
CA THR A 177 -19.05 8.43 4.83
C THR A 177 -18.23 7.50 5.70
N PRO A 178 -18.68 7.23 6.96
CA PRO A 178 -18.00 6.28 7.83
C PRO A 178 -17.93 4.88 7.20
N GLU A 179 -16.84 4.19 7.46
CA GLU A 179 -16.68 2.78 7.11
C GLU A 179 -17.72 1.94 7.88
N PRO A 180 -18.33 0.93 7.24
CA PRO A 180 -19.43 0.18 7.84
C PRO A 180 -18.97 -0.69 9.02
N SER A 181 -19.86 -0.94 9.97
CA SER A 181 -19.59 -1.76 11.16
C SER A 181 -19.13 -3.19 10.84
N ILE A 182 -19.62 -3.77 9.75
CA ILE A 182 -19.18 -5.11 9.30
C ILE A 182 -17.68 -5.13 9.00
N ARG A 183 -17.11 -4.03 8.49
CA ARG A 183 -15.67 -3.91 8.27
C ARG A 183 -14.92 -3.88 9.60
N ILE A 184 -15.39 -3.09 10.57
CA ILE A 184 -14.75 -3.00 11.90
C ILE A 184 -14.71 -4.38 12.56
N ILE A 185 -15.85 -5.09 12.57
CA ILE A 185 -15.94 -6.45 13.12
C ILE A 185 -14.98 -7.39 12.39
N GLY A 186 -14.96 -7.31 11.06
CA GLY A 186 -14.08 -8.16 10.26
C GLY A 186 -12.59 -7.88 10.49
N GLU A 187 -12.21 -6.61 10.68
CA GLU A 187 -10.85 -6.23 11.05
C GLU A 187 -10.45 -6.76 12.43
N GLU A 188 -11.32 -6.63 13.43
CA GLU A 188 -11.09 -7.17 14.78
C GLU A 188 -10.90 -8.68 14.77
N GLN A 189 -11.71 -9.41 14.02
CA GLN A 189 -11.58 -10.86 13.88
C GLN A 189 -10.24 -11.26 13.25
N VAL A 190 -9.81 -10.56 12.21
CA VAL A 190 -8.52 -10.83 11.55
C VAL A 190 -7.35 -10.53 12.47
N VAL A 191 -7.40 -9.43 13.23
CA VAL A 191 -6.36 -9.09 14.22
C VAL A 191 -6.20 -10.20 15.27
N GLN A 192 -7.32 -10.78 15.73
CA GLN A 192 -7.30 -11.88 16.69
C GLN A 192 -6.81 -13.20 16.10
N ALA A 193 -7.07 -13.45 14.81
CA ALA A 193 -6.74 -14.70 14.13
C ALA A 193 -5.31 -14.73 13.58
N ALA A 194 -4.71 -13.57 13.32
CA ALA A 194 -3.37 -13.49 12.72
C ALA A 194 -2.28 -13.92 13.71
N SER A 195 -1.38 -14.79 13.26
CA SER A 195 -0.17 -15.16 14.01
C SER A 195 0.76 -13.96 14.18
N ARG A 196 0.87 -13.13 13.14
CA ARG A 196 1.64 -11.87 13.13
C ARG A 196 0.90 -10.81 12.34
N LEU A 197 1.07 -9.55 12.77
CA LEU A 197 0.58 -8.36 12.07
C LEU A 197 1.77 -7.53 11.60
N THR A 198 1.70 -6.96 10.42
CA THR A 198 2.66 -5.97 9.96
C THR A 198 2.03 -4.58 9.96
N ALA A 199 2.70 -3.62 10.55
CA ALA A 199 2.34 -2.22 10.58
C ALA A 199 3.35 -1.40 9.77
N ASN A 200 2.86 -0.43 8.99
CA ASN A 200 3.72 0.42 8.17
C ASN A 200 4.54 1.41 8.99
N THR A 201 4.06 1.77 10.19
CA THR A 201 4.70 2.73 11.09
C THR A 201 4.47 2.35 12.55
N THR A 202 5.27 2.93 13.45
CA THR A 202 5.05 2.79 14.90
C THR A 202 3.67 3.33 15.33
N ALA A 203 3.18 4.39 14.67
CA ALA A 203 1.84 4.93 14.94
C ALA A 203 0.76 3.90 14.55
N GLU A 204 0.87 3.25 13.40
CA GLU A 204 -0.06 2.20 12.98
C GLU A 204 0.00 0.99 13.93
N ALA A 205 1.18 0.59 14.39
CA ALA A 205 1.32 -0.47 15.39
C ALA A 205 0.61 -0.11 16.70
N GLN A 206 0.74 1.13 17.17
CA GLN A 206 0.02 1.61 18.35
C GLN A 206 -1.50 1.60 18.13
N GLN A 207 -1.98 2.00 16.95
CA GLN A 207 -3.41 1.94 16.62
C GLN A 207 -3.93 0.49 16.61
N LEU A 208 -3.17 -0.46 16.07
CA LEU A 208 -3.52 -1.89 16.12
C LEU A 208 -3.65 -2.38 17.57
N ILE A 209 -2.72 -2.00 18.45
CA ILE A 209 -2.73 -2.40 19.87
C ILE A 209 -3.89 -1.71 20.60
N GLN A 210 -4.04 -0.40 20.47
CA GLN A 210 -4.98 0.39 21.29
C GLN A 210 -6.42 0.29 20.80
N MET A 211 -6.65 0.27 19.50
CA MET A 211 -7.99 0.29 18.92
C MET A 211 -8.53 -1.09 18.55
N TYR A 212 -7.65 -2.05 18.23
CA TYR A 212 -8.04 -3.39 17.79
C TYR A 212 -7.63 -4.50 18.75
N GLY A 213 -6.91 -4.18 19.83
CA GLY A 213 -6.52 -5.14 20.85
C GLY A 213 -5.43 -6.13 20.41
N ALA A 214 -4.61 -5.77 19.42
CA ALA A 214 -3.48 -6.59 19.00
C ALA A 214 -2.48 -6.77 20.16
N GLN A 215 -1.90 -7.97 20.27
CA GLN A 215 -0.81 -8.22 21.20
C GLN A 215 0.46 -7.53 20.68
N ALA A 216 1.13 -6.77 21.53
CA ALA A 216 2.26 -5.92 21.12
C ALA A 216 3.43 -6.73 20.53
N ASP A 217 3.67 -7.94 21.04
CA ASP A 217 4.71 -8.87 20.58
C ASP A 217 4.35 -9.60 19.27
N HIS A 218 3.08 -9.45 18.79
CA HIS A 218 2.62 -9.97 17.51
C HIS A 218 2.61 -8.91 16.40
N VAL A 219 3.03 -7.66 16.68
CA VAL A 219 3.02 -6.57 15.70
C VAL A 219 4.45 -6.18 15.34
N ASP A 220 4.80 -6.37 14.07
CA ASP A 220 6.09 -5.98 13.51
C ASP A 220 5.96 -4.67 12.73
N VAL A 221 6.82 -3.68 13.00
CA VAL A 221 6.85 -2.43 12.23
C VAL A 221 7.79 -2.62 11.04
N ILE A 222 7.23 -2.59 9.84
CA ILE A 222 7.95 -2.77 8.59
C ILE A 222 7.51 -1.67 7.61
N HIS A 223 8.39 -0.71 7.38
CA HIS A 223 8.10 0.38 6.45
C HIS A 223 7.99 -0.13 5.01
N PRO A 224 7.00 0.32 4.24
CA PRO A 224 6.98 0.15 2.78
C PRO A 224 8.22 0.78 2.14
N GLY A 225 8.63 0.24 1.01
CA GLY A 225 9.80 0.71 0.30
C GLY A 225 9.51 1.61 -0.89
N VAL A 226 10.58 2.14 -1.46
CA VAL A 226 10.63 2.80 -2.75
C VAL A 226 11.67 2.12 -3.64
N ASP A 227 11.43 2.12 -4.93
CA ASP A 227 12.37 1.61 -5.93
C ASP A 227 13.44 2.67 -6.23
N LEU A 228 14.58 2.55 -5.56
CA LEU A 228 15.68 3.49 -5.66
C LEU A 228 16.45 3.43 -7.00
N ASP A 229 16.15 2.45 -7.86
CA ASP A 229 16.69 2.39 -9.22
C ASP A 229 15.84 3.21 -10.20
N THR A 230 14.52 3.26 -9.99
CA THR A 230 13.58 4.01 -10.82
C THR A 230 13.43 5.45 -10.34
N PHE A 231 13.25 5.66 -9.04
CA PHE A 231 13.08 6.97 -8.42
C PHE A 231 14.44 7.48 -7.94
N THR A 232 15.09 8.28 -8.78
CA THR A 232 16.42 8.85 -8.55
C THR A 232 16.40 10.36 -8.78
N PRO A 233 17.29 11.14 -8.17
CA PRO A 233 17.26 12.59 -8.27
C PRO A 233 17.87 13.15 -9.59
N GLU A 234 18.50 12.31 -10.39
CA GLU A 234 19.21 12.72 -11.61
C GLU A 234 18.24 12.94 -12.78
N GLY A 235 18.58 13.85 -13.68
CA GLY A 235 17.85 14.03 -14.95
C GLY A 235 16.67 14.99 -14.88
N ARG A 236 16.69 15.98 -13.95
CA ARG A 236 15.59 16.95 -13.77
C ARG A 236 15.27 17.75 -15.05
N THR A 237 16.28 18.28 -15.75
CA THR A 237 16.10 19.08 -16.97
C THR A 237 15.45 18.26 -18.08
N GLU A 238 15.92 17.02 -18.30
CA GLU A 238 15.37 16.09 -19.26
C GLU A 238 13.93 15.70 -18.90
N SER A 239 13.66 15.46 -17.60
CA SER A 239 12.33 15.16 -17.11
C SER A 239 11.35 16.31 -17.32
N ARG A 240 11.77 17.57 -17.07
CA ARG A 240 10.96 18.75 -17.37
C ARG A 240 10.60 18.85 -18.84
N SER A 241 11.58 18.63 -19.72
CA SER A 241 11.36 18.64 -21.17
C SER A 241 10.36 17.56 -21.60
N ARG A 242 10.54 16.30 -21.10
CA ARG A 242 9.60 15.19 -21.39
C ARG A 242 8.20 15.45 -20.87
N MET A 243 8.08 16.05 -19.70
CA MET A 243 6.78 16.33 -19.07
C MET A 243 6.14 17.62 -19.58
N GLY A 244 6.82 18.40 -20.44
CA GLY A 244 6.29 19.62 -21.06
C GLY A 244 6.30 20.84 -20.12
N PHE A 245 7.23 20.89 -19.16
CA PHE A 245 7.43 22.03 -18.27
C PHE A 245 8.61 22.89 -18.71
N ASP A 246 8.42 24.22 -18.68
CA ASP A 246 9.52 25.18 -18.89
C ASP A 246 10.44 25.22 -17.66
N GLU A 247 11.74 25.45 -17.88
CA GLU A 247 12.72 25.53 -16.79
C GLU A 247 12.44 26.66 -15.78
N ARG A 248 11.72 27.70 -16.19
CA ARG A 248 11.35 28.83 -15.35
C ARG A 248 10.04 28.65 -14.60
N GLU A 249 9.26 27.63 -14.94
CA GLU A 249 8.02 27.33 -14.24
C GLU A 249 8.32 26.81 -12.83
N ILE A 250 7.44 27.14 -11.90
CA ILE A 250 7.36 26.55 -10.56
C ILE A 250 6.31 25.44 -10.64
N VAL A 251 6.75 24.20 -10.57
CA VAL A 251 5.89 23.04 -10.72
C VAL A 251 5.53 22.48 -9.35
N ILE A 252 4.25 22.57 -9.00
CA ILE A 252 3.66 22.02 -7.79
C ILE A 252 2.93 20.73 -8.19
N LEU A 253 3.32 19.61 -7.59
CA LEU A 253 2.82 18.30 -7.98
C LEU A 253 1.90 17.71 -6.91
N PHE A 254 0.77 17.18 -7.33
CA PHE A 254 -0.05 16.24 -6.58
C PHE A 254 -0.07 14.90 -7.32
N VAL A 255 0.12 13.81 -6.59
CA VAL A 255 -0.01 12.44 -7.10
C VAL A 255 -0.93 11.67 -6.17
N GLY A 256 -1.95 11.04 -6.74
CA GLY A 256 -2.85 10.21 -5.97
C GLY A 256 -4.23 10.06 -6.60
N ARG A 257 -5.03 9.16 -6.04
CA ARG A 257 -6.43 9.03 -6.43
C ARG A 257 -7.19 10.34 -6.14
N ILE A 258 -7.99 10.79 -7.09
CA ILE A 258 -8.85 11.97 -6.92
C ILE A 258 -10.06 11.55 -6.08
N GLN A 259 -10.00 11.81 -4.78
CA GLN A 259 -11.04 11.50 -3.79
C GLN A 259 -10.89 12.43 -2.58
N PRO A 260 -11.96 12.72 -1.82
CA PRO A 260 -11.93 13.64 -0.68
C PRO A 260 -10.82 13.31 0.33
N LEU A 261 -10.62 12.04 0.66
CA LEU A 261 -9.59 11.58 1.60
C LEU A 261 -8.16 12.01 1.23
N LYS A 262 -7.87 12.19 -0.08
CA LYS A 262 -6.55 12.64 -0.57
C LYS A 262 -6.45 14.15 -0.74
N ALA A 263 -7.58 14.84 -0.64
CA ALA A 263 -7.71 16.30 -0.60
C ALA A 263 -6.98 17.05 -1.74
N PRO A 264 -7.13 16.66 -3.02
CA PRO A 264 -6.52 17.42 -4.12
C PRO A 264 -7.06 18.85 -4.24
N ASP A 265 -8.27 19.11 -3.72
CA ASP A 265 -8.89 20.43 -3.65
C ASP A 265 -8.07 21.41 -2.79
N ILE A 266 -7.45 20.93 -1.71
CA ILE A 266 -6.55 21.76 -0.88
C ILE A 266 -5.37 22.26 -1.70
N VAL A 267 -4.81 21.44 -2.60
CA VAL A 267 -3.70 21.87 -3.46
C VAL A 267 -4.16 23.00 -4.41
N VAL A 268 -5.33 22.84 -5.03
CA VAL A 268 -5.89 23.86 -5.93
C VAL A 268 -6.16 25.17 -5.17
N ARG A 269 -6.77 25.10 -3.99
CA ARG A 269 -7.05 26.26 -3.12
C ARG A 269 -5.76 26.92 -2.63
N ALA A 270 -4.77 26.14 -2.20
CA ALA A 270 -3.49 26.66 -1.73
C ALA A 270 -2.75 27.40 -2.84
N VAL A 271 -2.76 26.89 -4.06
CA VAL A 271 -2.12 27.57 -5.19
C VAL A 271 -2.90 28.80 -5.61
N ALA A 272 -4.24 28.79 -5.58
CA ALA A 272 -5.03 29.99 -5.81
C ALA A 272 -4.68 31.09 -4.80
N GLN A 273 -4.59 30.76 -3.51
CA GLN A 273 -4.16 31.67 -2.46
C GLN A 273 -2.74 32.18 -2.68
N PHE A 274 -1.79 31.31 -3.03
CA PHE A 274 -0.41 31.70 -3.32
C PHE A 274 -0.32 32.69 -4.49
N VAL A 275 -1.11 32.50 -5.54
CA VAL A 275 -1.16 33.41 -6.70
C VAL A 275 -1.88 34.73 -6.35
N GLU A 276 -2.88 34.69 -5.48
CA GLU A 276 -3.55 35.90 -4.96
C GLU A 276 -2.58 36.76 -4.12
N ASP A 277 -1.82 36.12 -3.23
CA ASP A 277 -0.84 36.78 -2.37
C ASP A 277 0.39 37.27 -3.15
N ARG A 278 0.72 36.63 -4.28
CA ARG A 278 1.88 36.89 -5.16
C ARG A 278 1.47 36.91 -6.63
N PRO A 279 0.75 37.95 -7.09
CA PRO A 279 0.24 38.02 -8.47
C PRO A 279 1.34 37.95 -9.55
N GLU A 280 2.55 38.41 -9.23
CA GLU A 280 3.71 38.33 -10.13
C GLU A 280 4.17 36.90 -10.41
N MET A 281 3.82 35.93 -9.54
CA MET A 281 4.17 34.54 -9.70
C MET A 281 3.18 33.74 -10.58
N ARG A 282 1.98 34.31 -10.84
CA ARG A 282 0.90 33.61 -11.56
C ARG A 282 1.38 32.95 -12.87
N ASN A 283 2.15 33.69 -13.68
CA ASN A 283 2.58 33.17 -14.98
C ASN A 283 3.72 32.16 -14.89
N ARG A 284 4.32 32.00 -13.72
CA ARG A 284 5.37 31.01 -13.46
C ARG A 284 4.87 29.74 -12.79
N VAL A 285 3.72 29.79 -12.11
CA VAL A 285 3.18 28.64 -11.38
C VAL A 285 2.46 27.69 -12.33
N ARG A 286 2.73 26.41 -12.17
CA ARG A 286 2.03 25.29 -12.82
C ARG A 286 1.70 24.24 -11.75
N VAL A 287 0.45 23.82 -11.68
CA VAL A 287 0.01 22.71 -10.83
C VAL A 287 -0.17 21.47 -11.71
N ALA A 288 0.51 20.40 -11.41
CA ALA A 288 0.28 19.10 -12.05
C ALA A 288 -0.47 18.19 -11.07
N ILE A 289 -1.66 17.72 -11.47
CA ILE A 289 -2.48 16.77 -10.71
C ILE A 289 -2.51 15.46 -11.48
N CYS A 290 -1.78 14.45 -10.98
CA CYS A 290 -1.66 13.14 -11.61
C CYS A 290 -2.46 12.09 -10.83
N GLY A 291 -3.52 11.59 -11.44
CA GLY A 291 -4.38 10.56 -10.85
C GLY A 291 -5.73 10.41 -11.53
N GLY A 292 -6.48 9.40 -11.11
CA GLY A 292 -7.84 9.15 -11.60
C GLY A 292 -8.87 9.27 -10.48
N PRO A 293 -10.15 9.51 -10.81
CA PRO A 293 -11.23 9.54 -9.83
C PRO A 293 -11.41 8.15 -9.21
N SER A 294 -11.76 8.13 -7.91
CA SER A 294 -11.92 6.91 -7.13
C SER A 294 -12.88 7.13 -5.95
N GLY A 295 -13.56 6.07 -5.51
CA GLY A 295 -14.51 6.14 -4.40
C GLY A 295 -15.58 7.20 -4.65
N THR A 296 -15.86 8.07 -3.66
CA THR A 296 -16.82 9.17 -3.76
C THR A 296 -16.43 10.24 -4.79
N GLY A 297 -15.16 10.29 -5.23
CA GLY A 297 -14.74 11.14 -6.34
C GLY A 297 -15.28 10.74 -7.71
N LEU A 298 -15.85 9.53 -7.85
CA LEU A 298 -16.53 9.09 -9.06
C LEU A 298 -17.91 9.74 -9.25
N ASP A 299 -18.52 10.21 -8.17
CA ASP A 299 -19.86 10.83 -8.21
C ASP A 299 -19.81 12.22 -8.86
N HIS A 300 -18.66 12.92 -8.73
CA HIS A 300 -18.43 14.26 -9.29
C HIS A 300 -17.01 14.36 -9.89
N PRO A 301 -16.73 13.67 -11.02
CA PRO A 301 -15.37 13.58 -11.58
C PRO A 301 -14.80 14.93 -12.02
N ASP A 302 -15.64 15.90 -12.36
CA ASP A 302 -15.25 17.23 -12.86
C ASP A 302 -15.13 18.29 -11.74
N SER A 303 -15.51 17.96 -10.50
CA SER A 303 -15.56 18.92 -9.38
C SER A 303 -14.26 19.68 -9.13
N LEU A 304 -13.12 19.03 -9.37
CA LEU A 304 -11.81 19.66 -9.20
C LEU A 304 -11.46 20.62 -10.35
N VAL A 305 -11.96 20.34 -11.55
CA VAL A 305 -11.85 21.24 -12.72
C VAL A 305 -12.70 22.49 -12.48
N GLU A 306 -13.96 22.30 -12.08
CA GLU A 306 -14.90 23.39 -11.73
C GLU A 306 -14.31 24.27 -10.60
N LEU A 307 -13.72 23.65 -9.56
CA LEU A 307 -13.04 24.40 -8.50
C LEU A 307 -11.90 25.27 -9.03
N ALA A 308 -11.08 24.75 -9.96
CA ALA A 308 -9.99 25.51 -10.55
C ALA A 308 -10.50 26.67 -11.44
N GLU A 309 -11.64 26.50 -12.09
CA GLU A 309 -12.35 27.55 -12.86
C GLU A 309 -12.89 28.63 -11.94
N ASP A 310 -13.60 28.27 -10.88
CA ASP A 310 -14.17 29.18 -9.89
C ASP A 310 -13.10 30.04 -9.18
N LEU A 311 -11.94 29.45 -8.93
CA LEU A 311 -10.78 30.14 -8.35
C LEU A 311 -9.93 30.89 -9.38
N GLY A 312 -10.30 30.88 -10.67
CA GLY A 312 -9.62 31.63 -11.73
C GLY A 312 -8.20 31.14 -12.04
N ILE A 313 -7.85 29.89 -11.73
CA ILE A 313 -6.52 29.31 -11.99
C ILE A 313 -6.55 28.09 -12.92
N ARG A 314 -7.67 27.82 -13.60
CA ARG A 314 -7.82 26.66 -14.49
C ARG A 314 -6.70 26.56 -15.53
N ASP A 315 -6.24 27.69 -16.06
CA ASP A 315 -5.14 27.78 -17.02
C ASP A 315 -3.77 27.44 -16.42
N ARG A 316 -3.66 27.33 -15.10
CA ARG A 316 -2.45 26.95 -14.36
C ARG A 316 -2.46 25.48 -13.91
N VAL A 317 -3.60 24.79 -14.01
CA VAL A 317 -3.74 23.40 -13.55
C VAL A 317 -3.72 22.43 -14.74
N ASP A 318 -2.79 21.49 -14.69
CA ASP A 318 -2.59 20.41 -15.65
C ASP A 318 -3.07 19.09 -15.04
N PHE A 319 -4.22 18.59 -15.50
CA PHE A 319 -4.80 17.32 -15.06
C PHE A 319 -4.25 16.17 -15.91
N ARG A 320 -3.62 15.21 -15.26
CA ARG A 320 -2.97 14.06 -15.89
C ARG A 320 -3.58 12.74 -15.39
N SER A 321 -3.85 11.85 -16.33
CA SER A 321 -4.26 10.47 -16.00
C SER A 321 -3.15 9.73 -15.24
N PRO A 322 -3.49 8.67 -14.50
CA PRO A 322 -2.50 7.75 -13.94
C PRO A 322 -1.52 7.30 -15.01
N THR A 323 -0.23 7.27 -14.66
CA THR A 323 0.84 7.05 -15.63
C THR A 323 1.77 5.91 -15.23
N SER A 324 2.71 5.55 -16.09
CA SER A 324 3.72 4.53 -15.81
C SER A 324 4.65 4.96 -14.66
N ARG A 325 5.32 4.02 -14.01
CA ARG A 325 6.30 4.33 -12.93
C ARG A 325 7.45 5.20 -13.43
N THR A 326 7.90 4.99 -14.67
CA THR A 326 8.96 5.79 -15.28
C THR A 326 8.53 7.24 -15.49
N ASP A 327 7.33 7.45 -16.08
CA ASP A 327 6.80 8.80 -16.27
C ASP A 327 6.46 9.46 -14.93
N LEU A 328 6.02 8.69 -13.94
CA LEU A 328 5.78 9.18 -12.58
C LEU A 328 7.09 9.67 -11.93
N ALA A 329 8.19 8.93 -12.10
CA ALA A 329 9.51 9.37 -11.64
C ALA A 329 9.95 10.66 -12.35
N ASP A 330 9.64 10.80 -13.65
CA ASP A 330 9.88 12.05 -14.38
C ASP A 330 9.04 13.22 -13.86
N LEU A 331 7.77 12.98 -13.48
CA LEU A 331 6.93 14.00 -12.86
C LEU A 331 7.50 14.46 -11.51
N TYR A 332 7.94 13.53 -10.67
CA TYR A 332 8.58 13.89 -9.39
C TYR A 332 9.86 14.70 -9.63
N ARG A 333 10.76 14.23 -10.50
CA ARG A 333 12.00 14.96 -10.83
C ARG A 333 11.75 16.37 -11.39
N ALA A 334 10.69 16.50 -12.20
CA ALA A 334 10.32 17.77 -12.82
C ALA A 334 9.74 18.78 -11.83
N ALA A 335 9.14 18.32 -10.75
CA ALA A 335 8.48 19.17 -9.76
C ALA A 335 9.47 19.97 -8.88
N ASP A 336 9.04 21.10 -8.36
CA ASP A 336 9.75 21.87 -7.33
C ASP A 336 9.35 21.42 -5.93
N VAL A 337 8.11 20.93 -5.79
CA VAL A 337 7.54 20.43 -4.55
C VAL A 337 6.37 19.49 -4.85
N THR A 338 6.25 18.41 -4.08
CA THR A 338 5.07 17.56 -4.07
C THR A 338 4.22 17.87 -2.84
N VAL A 339 2.91 18.02 -3.03
CA VAL A 339 1.96 18.33 -1.94
C VAL A 339 1.08 17.10 -1.65
N VAL A 340 1.04 16.66 -0.39
CA VAL A 340 0.31 15.48 0.08
C VAL A 340 -0.62 15.88 1.24
N PRO A 341 -1.78 16.51 0.96
CA PRO A 341 -2.66 17.09 1.98
C PRO A 341 -3.70 16.09 2.50
N SER A 342 -3.38 14.80 2.45
CA SER A 342 -4.32 13.72 2.81
C SER A 342 -4.88 13.88 4.23
N TYR A 343 -6.16 13.56 4.43
CA TYR A 343 -6.78 13.47 5.76
C TYR A 343 -6.36 12.20 6.50
N SER A 344 -6.07 11.13 5.78
CA SER A 344 -5.56 9.89 6.37
C SER A 344 -4.60 9.20 5.40
N GLU A 345 -3.46 8.73 5.92
CA GLU A 345 -2.42 8.05 5.15
C GLU A 345 -1.74 7.00 6.02
N SER A 346 -1.72 5.75 5.59
CA SER A 346 -1.09 4.67 6.36
C SER A 346 0.44 4.76 6.36
N PHE A 347 1.05 5.24 5.27
CA PHE A 347 2.49 5.49 5.18
C PHE A 347 2.81 6.74 4.37
N GLY A 348 2.46 6.76 3.07
CA GLY A 348 2.78 7.86 2.17
C GLY A 348 3.84 7.50 1.13
N LEU A 349 3.60 6.45 0.32
CA LEU A 349 4.51 6.06 -0.76
C LEU A 349 4.82 7.24 -1.71
N VAL A 350 3.82 8.07 -2.01
CA VAL A 350 3.99 9.29 -2.82
C VAL A 350 5.07 10.22 -2.24
N ALA A 351 5.10 10.37 -0.91
CA ALA A 351 6.11 11.21 -0.25
C ALA A 351 7.51 10.64 -0.42
N ILE A 352 7.69 9.33 -0.21
CA ILE A 352 8.99 8.67 -0.35
C ILE A 352 9.46 8.64 -1.82
N GLU A 353 8.57 8.37 -2.77
CA GLU A 353 8.87 8.40 -4.21
C GLU A 353 9.34 9.79 -4.65
N SER A 354 8.63 10.83 -4.22
CA SER A 354 9.01 12.22 -4.46
C SER A 354 10.40 12.52 -3.89
N GLN A 355 10.65 12.13 -2.65
CA GLN A 355 11.91 12.38 -1.95
C GLN A 355 13.07 11.59 -2.58
N ALA A 356 12.85 10.37 -3.03
CA ALA A 356 13.84 9.58 -3.77
C ALA A 356 14.26 10.29 -5.08
N CYS A 357 13.34 11.03 -5.69
CA CYS A 357 13.62 11.89 -6.84
C CYS A 357 14.25 13.26 -6.46
N GLY A 358 14.59 13.48 -5.20
CA GLY A 358 15.16 14.73 -4.72
C GLY A 358 14.14 15.88 -4.63
N THR A 359 12.85 15.60 -4.71
CA THR A 359 11.79 16.61 -4.67
C THR A 359 11.20 16.68 -3.27
N PRO A 360 11.29 17.86 -2.59
CA PRO A 360 10.77 18.02 -1.24
C PRO A 360 9.26 17.87 -1.19
N VAL A 361 8.74 17.52 -0.02
CA VAL A 361 7.33 17.26 0.21
C VAL A 361 6.73 18.26 1.21
N ILE A 362 5.53 18.76 0.91
CA ILE A 362 4.67 19.45 1.88
C ILE A 362 3.50 18.52 2.15
N ALA A 363 3.30 18.09 3.39
CA ALA A 363 2.28 17.12 3.74
C ALA A 363 1.53 17.46 5.01
N SER A 364 0.28 16.98 5.14
CA SER A 364 -0.43 16.98 6.43
C SER A 364 0.28 16.09 7.44
N ALA A 365 0.31 16.50 8.71
CA ALA A 365 0.94 15.75 9.80
C ALA A 365 0.00 14.61 10.28
N VAL A 366 -0.42 13.70 9.38
CA VAL A 366 -1.37 12.62 9.69
C VAL A 366 -0.81 11.23 9.41
N GLY A 367 -1.23 10.26 10.19
CA GLY A 367 -0.92 8.85 10.01
C GLY A 367 0.58 8.56 9.86
N GLY A 368 0.97 7.97 8.74
CA GLY A 368 2.36 7.63 8.43
C GLY A 368 3.18 8.75 7.78
N LEU A 369 2.54 9.87 7.37
CA LEU A 369 3.25 10.96 6.68
C LEU A 369 4.41 11.58 7.48
N PRO A 370 4.31 11.77 8.82
CA PRO A 370 5.46 12.25 9.57
C PRO A 370 6.69 11.34 9.45
N THR A 371 6.50 10.03 9.43
CA THR A 371 7.58 9.05 9.21
C THR A 371 8.11 9.12 7.77
N ALA A 372 7.21 9.18 6.79
CA ALA A 372 7.59 9.19 5.38
C ALA A 372 8.28 10.50 4.96
N VAL A 373 7.87 11.64 5.50
CA VAL A 373 8.43 12.96 5.16
C VAL A 373 9.76 13.22 5.90
N GLY A 374 9.84 12.85 7.19
CA GLY A 374 11.04 13.12 7.99
C GLY A 374 11.53 14.57 7.85
N ASP A 375 12.84 14.74 7.69
CA ASP A 375 13.48 16.05 7.52
C ASP A 375 13.50 16.54 6.04
N GLY A 376 12.98 15.75 5.12
CA GLY A 376 12.97 16.04 3.67
C GLY A 376 11.80 16.89 3.19
N GLY A 377 11.00 17.46 4.10
CA GLY A 377 9.83 18.25 3.75
C GLY A 377 9.31 19.12 4.87
N ILE A 378 8.09 19.63 4.70
CA ILE A 378 7.36 20.44 5.66
C ILE A 378 6.07 19.72 6.04
N LEU A 379 5.84 19.53 7.33
CA LEU A 379 4.59 18.99 7.86
C LEU A 379 3.66 20.12 8.30
N ILE A 380 2.40 20.02 7.92
CA ILE A 380 1.33 20.98 8.21
C ILE A 380 0.35 20.35 9.20
N ASP A 381 0.13 21.02 10.31
CA ASP A 381 -0.91 20.63 11.26
C ASP A 381 -2.28 21.12 10.75
N GLY A 382 -3.16 20.17 10.42
CA GLY A 382 -4.48 20.46 9.85
C GLY A 382 -4.48 20.56 8.33
N HIS A 383 -5.56 21.18 7.80
CA HIS A 383 -5.89 21.15 6.36
C HIS A 383 -6.30 22.55 5.82
N ASP A 384 -5.90 23.65 6.49
CA ASP A 384 -6.16 25.01 5.98
C ASP A 384 -5.32 25.24 4.71
N PRO A 385 -5.92 25.52 3.54
CA PRO A 385 -5.19 25.80 2.30
C PRO A 385 -4.17 26.94 2.42
N ARG A 386 -4.39 27.90 3.32
CA ARG A 386 -3.47 29.03 3.56
C ARG A 386 -2.15 28.58 4.17
N ASP A 387 -2.16 27.52 5.00
CA ASP A 387 -0.93 26.99 5.58
C ASP A 387 -0.10 26.28 4.51
N PHE A 388 -0.75 25.53 3.63
CA PHE A 388 -0.12 24.94 2.44
C PHE A 388 0.39 26.02 1.49
N ALA A 389 -0.37 27.10 1.26
CA ALA A 389 0.08 28.23 0.42
C ALA A 389 1.36 28.86 0.95
N ARG A 390 1.45 29.12 2.27
CA ARG A 390 2.66 29.65 2.91
C ARG A 390 3.86 28.69 2.78
N ALA A 391 3.64 27.40 2.96
CA ALA A 391 4.71 26.41 2.81
C ALA A 391 5.17 26.30 1.34
N ILE A 392 4.25 26.34 0.37
CA ILE A 392 4.56 26.39 -1.06
C ILE A 392 5.40 27.63 -1.36
N GLU A 393 4.98 28.81 -0.89
CA GLU A 393 5.75 30.06 -1.05
C GLU A 393 7.16 29.90 -0.50
N GLN A 394 7.31 29.43 0.73
CA GLN A 394 8.62 29.24 1.37
C GLN A 394 9.55 28.36 0.54
N VAL A 395 9.07 27.18 0.10
CA VAL A 395 9.89 26.25 -0.67
C VAL A 395 10.24 26.79 -2.06
N THR A 396 9.30 27.48 -2.72
CA THR A 396 9.45 27.87 -4.13
C THR A 396 10.12 29.22 -4.35
N THR A 397 10.14 30.09 -3.32
CA THR A 397 10.77 31.43 -3.41
C THR A 397 12.13 31.54 -2.71
N HIS A 398 12.52 30.54 -1.91
CA HIS A 398 13.79 30.49 -1.20
C HIS A 398 14.66 29.34 -1.71
N ASP A 399 15.48 29.59 -2.73
CA ASP A 399 16.31 28.56 -3.39
C ASP A 399 17.22 27.81 -2.39
N GLY A 400 17.74 28.48 -1.37
CA GLY A 400 18.56 27.85 -0.33
C GLY A 400 17.78 26.81 0.49
N LEU A 401 16.54 27.12 0.89
CA LEU A 401 15.68 26.20 1.62
C LEU A 401 15.29 25.01 0.73
N ARG A 402 14.89 25.27 -0.52
CA ARG A 402 14.54 24.20 -1.46
C ARG A 402 15.72 23.25 -1.68
N ALA A 403 16.91 23.76 -1.92
CA ALA A 403 18.10 22.94 -2.11
C ALA A 403 18.46 22.11 -0.86
N GLU A 404 18.30 22.68 0.33
CA GLU A 404 18.49 21.95 1.59
C GLU A 404 17.49 20.82 1.75
N LEU A 405 16.19 21.11 1.58
CA LEU A 405 15.12 20.10 1.67
C LEU A 405 15.29 19.01 0.62
N SER A 406 15.65 19.37 -0.62
CA SER A 406 15.91 18.43 -1.71
C SER A 406 17.02 17.41 -1.34
N ARG A 407 18.12 17.90 -0.79
CA ARG A 407 19.22 17.04 -0.33
C ARG A 407 18.80 16.14 0.84
N LYS A 408 18.07 16.67 1.83
CA LYS A 408 17.54 15.91 2.95
C LYS A 408 16.54 14.85 2.49
N ALA A 409 15.65 15.21 1.56
CA ALA A 409 14.66 14.33 0.95
C ALA A 409 15.33 13.10 0.31
N ALA A 410 16.30 13.32 -0.59
CA ALA A 410 17.04 12.22 -1.22
C ALA A 410 17.78 11.35 -0.20
N GLN A 411 18.39 11.96 0.82
CA GLN A 411 19.08 11.22 1.89
C GLN A 411 18.10 10.40 2.75
N HIS A 412 16.93 10.96 3.09
CA HIS A 412 15.91 10.27 3.90
C HIS A 412 15.33 9.06 3.16
N ALA A 413 15.04 9.21 1.86
CA ALA A 413 14.48 8.12 1.05
C ALA A 413 15.39 6.87 0.97
N LEU A 414 16.71 7.02 1.11
CA LEU A 414 17.64 5.89 1.08
C LEU A 414 17.39 4.87 2.22
N ALA A 415 16.76 5.28 3.31
CA ALA A 415 16.41 4.38 4.41
C ALA A 415 15.19 3.49 4.09
N PHE A 416 14.47 3.76 3.01
CA PHE A 416 13.22 3.09 2.66
C PHE A 416 13.31 2.26 1.36
N GLY A 417 14.43 1.58 1.12
CA GLY A 417 14.53 0.63 0.00
C GLY A 417 13.65 -0.60 0.24
N TRP A 418 13.06 -1.17 -0.83
CA TRP A 418 12.27 -2.41 -0.75
C TRP A 418 13.05 -3.59 -0.18
N GLU A 419 14.38 -3.56 -0.20
CA GLU A 419 15.26 -4.58 0.38
C GLU A 419 15.08 -4.65 1.90
N ALA A 420 14.99 -3.50 2.57
CA ALA A 420 14.72 -3.41 4.00
C ALA A 420 13.32 -3.97 4.35
N THR A 421 12.30 -3.60 3.55
CA THR A 421 10.94 -4.13 3.68
C THR A 421 10.92 -5.65 3.55
N THR A 422 11.60 -6.18 2.54
CA THR A 422 11.66 -7.62 2.26
C THR A 422 12.37 -8.38 3.37
N SER A 423 13.49 -7.85 3.88
CA SER A 423 14.20 -8.43 5.03
C SER A 423 13.31 -8.49 6.27
N GLY A 424 12.62 -7.38 6.59
CA GLY A 424 11.67 -7.35 7.72
C GLY A 424 10.53 -8.35 7.56
N LEU A 425 9.97 -8.50 6.34
CA LEU A 425 8.94 -9.51 6.07
C LEU A 425 9.46 -10.94 6.27
N LEU A 426 10.69 -11.25 5.82
CA LEU A 426 11.27 -12.58 6.02
C LEU A 426 11.52 -12.87 7.50
N ASP A 427 11.88 -11.86 8.32
CA ASP A 427 12.01 -12.01 9.77
C ASP A 427 10.64 -12.25 10.43
N THR A 428 9.60 -11.52 10.03
CA THR A 428 8.20 -11.76 10.47
C THR A 428 7.73 -13.16 10.09
N TYR A 429 8.01 -13.62 8.87
CA TYR A 429 7.63 -14.97 8.42
C TYR A 429 8.34 -16.04 9.25
N ARG A 430 9.62 -15.84 9.54
CA ARG A 430 10.38 -16.75 10.42
C ARG A 430 9.77 -16.81 11.81
N ALA A 431 9.43 -15.67 12.41
CA ALA A 431 8.80 -15.60 13.71
C ALA A 431 7.43 -16.32 13.73
N ALA A 432 6.60 -16.11 12.68
CA ALA A 432 5.30 -16.78 12.54
C ALA A 432 5.44 -18.31 12.43
N LEU A 433 6.42 -18.80 11.66
CA LEU A 433 6.69 -20.24 11.51
C LEU A 433 7.19 -20.87 12.79
N MET A 434 8.01 -20.18 13.59
CA MET A 434 8.49 -20.67 14.88
C MET A 434 7.35 -20.77 15.89
N GLN A 435 6.49 -19.76 15.98
CA GLN A 435 5.34 -19.71 16.88
C GLN A 435 4.36 -20.87 16.63
N GLU A 436 4.09 -21.21 15.36
CA GLU A 436 3.23 -22.36 15.01
C GLU A 436 3.84 -23.69 15.46
N ASN A 437 5.15 -23.84 15.38
CA ASN A 437 5.85 -25.07 15.80
C ASN A 437 5.90 -25.24 17.34
N GLU A 438 5.81 -24.18 18.11
CA GLU A 438 5.82 -24.18 19.58
C GLU A 438 4.42 -24.38 20.18
N SER A 439 3.36 -24.13 19.43
CA SER A 439 1.97 -24.35 19.88
C SER A 439 1.69 -25.85 19.95
N PRO A 440 1.51 -26.45 21.15
CA PRO A 440 1.19 -27.87 21.23
C PRO A 440 -0.15 -28.14 20.58
N ILE A 441 -0.20 -29.12 19.69
CA ILE A 441 -1.45 -29.62 19.12
C ILE A 441 -2.37 -29.96 20.27
N ALA A 442 -3.34 -29.11 20.57
CA ALA A 442 -4.45 -29.44 21.46
C ALA A 442 -5.25 -30.56 20.77
N VAL A 443 -4.85 -31.78 20.98
CA VAL A 443 -5.70 -32.96 20.66
C VAL A 443 -6.87 -32.89 21.64
N THR A 444 -7.93 -32.22 21.21
CA THR A 444 -9.22 -32.34 21.90
C THR A 444 -9.75 -33.75 21.61
N PRO A 445 -10.12 -34.53 22.63
CA PRO A 445 -10.53 -35.95 22.52
C PRO A 445 -11.84 -36.10 21.75
#